data_7e3d37ef24d17be5dbfc3cf7d5b3578a
#
_entry.id   7e3d37ef24d17be5dbfc3cf7d5b3578a
#
_cell.length_a   1.000
_cell.length_b   1.000
_cell.length_c   1.000
_cell.angle_alpha   90.00
_cell.angle_beta   90.00
_cell.angle_gamma   90.00
#
_symmetry.space_group_name_H-M   'P 1'
#
loop_
_entity.id
_entity.type
_entity.pdbx_description
1 polymer ?
#
loop_
_entity_poly.entity_id
_entity_poly.type
_entity_poly.pdbx_seq_one_letter_code
_entity_poly.pdbx_strand_id
1 'polypeptide(L)'
;MLPTDARKTWTPADVVDVSGPAALLRNYREQHDVRHFLECAAARGPIRRACDIGCGFGRLTPVLAERADTVVGFERESSLVASARALLPGISIVQLDTLSSLPEPDASVDFALTFTVLQHMPDADAETVIAEIRRVVAPTGSILIVEETDPALEAGNPAHADQGYTRGRPVAWYESRLRPWALTASKARQIEPGYPRPDVGTFMFFTLR
;
A
#
# COMPACT_ATOMS: atom_id res chain seq x y z
N MET A 1 24.99 23.50 -9.91
CA MET A 1 23.81 22.93 -10.55
C MET A 1 24.01 21.43 -10.56
N LEU A 2 23.50 20.71 -9.54
CA LEU A 2 23.55 19.26 -9.49
C LEU A 2 22.53 18.69 -10.47
N PRO A 3 22.79 17.58 -11.15
CA PRO A 3 21.83 16.99 -12.07
C PRO A 3 20.58 16.57 -11.31
N THR A 4 19.44 17.11 -11.71
CA THR A 4 18.11 16.95 -11.12
C THR A 4 17.44 15.62 -11.49
N ASP A 5 18.20 14.58 -11.82
CA ASP A 5 17.58 13.40 -12.45
C ASP A 5 18.17 12.07 -12.02
N ALA A 6 18.15 11.80 -10.73
CA ALA A 6 18.42 10.44 -10.21
C ALA A 6 17.25 9.95 -9.36
N ARG A 7 16.02 10.07 -9.87
CA ARG A 7 14.89 9.35 -9.28
C ARG A 7 15.14 7.86 -9.42
N LYS A 8 15.01 7.11 -8.32
CA LYS A 8 15.02 5.66 -8.41
C LYS A 8 13.83 5.22 -9.28
N THR A 9 14.13 4.63 -10.43
CA THR A 9 13.11 3.95 -11.22
C THR A 9 12.88 2.58 -10.59
N TRP A 10 11.71 2.39 -10.00
CA TRP A 10 11.32 1.11 -9.45
C TRP A 10 11.03 0.12 -10.57
N THR A 11 11.52 -1.10 -10.43
CA THR A 11 11.23 -2.23 -11.32
C THR A 11 10.49 -3.33 -10.56
N PRO A 12 9.85 -4.30 -11.23
CA PRO A 12 9.24 -5.44 -10.54
C PRO A 12 10.19 -6.17 -9.59
N ALA A 13 11.48 -6.26 -9.91
CA ALA A 13 12.49 -6.87 -9.06
C ALA A 13 12.80 -6.07 -7.79
N ASP A 14 12.63 -4.75 -7.82
CA ASP A 14 12.79 -3.90 -6.63
C ASP A 14 11.60 -4.02 -5.68
N VAL A 15 10.40 -4.31 -6.19
CA VAL A 15 9.17 -4.35 -5.40
C VAL A 15 9.06 -5.66 -4.63
N VAL A 16 9.24 -6.79 -5.29
CA VAL A 16 9.26 -8.12 -4.68
C VAL A 16 10.12 -9.06 -5.52
N ASP A 17 11.14 -9.63 -4.90
CA ASP A 17 11.79 -10.80 -5.47
C ASP A 17 10.86 -12.02 -5.31
N VAL A 18 10.40 -12.58 -6.40
CA VAL A 18 9.60 -13.81 -6.44
C VAL A 18 10.40 -15.00 -6.99
N SER A 19 11.71 -14.86 -7.10
CA SER A 19 12.57 -15.83 -7.78
C SER A 19 12.93 -17.06 -6.94
N GLY A 20 12.72 -17.03 -5.62
CA GLY A 20 13.07 -18.11 -4.71
C GLY A 20 11.91 -18.65 -3.88
N PRO A 21 12.05 -19.86 -3.29
CA PRO A 21 10.99 -20.46 -2.45
C PRO A 21 10.58 -19.58 -1.27
N ALA A 22 11.53 -18.90 -0.64
CA ALA A 22 11.27 -17.99 0.47
C ALA A 22 10.44 -16.79 0.03
N ALA A 23 10.80 -16.16 -1.08
CA ALA A 23 10.09 -15.02 -1.64
C ALA A 23 8.66 -15.40 -2.10
N LEU A 24 8.49 -16.59 -2.68
CA LEU A 24 7.18 -17.13 -3.01
C LEU A 24 6.33 -17.34 -1.74
N LEU A 25 6.91 -17.94 -0.70
CA LEU A 25 6.21 -18.17 0.57
C LEU A 25 5.76 -16.85 1.21
N ARG A 26 6.65 -15.83 1.20
CA ARG A 26 6.30 -14.49 1.65
C ARG A 26 5.11 -13.94 0.88
N ASN A 27 5.16 -14.00 -0.45
CA ASN A 27 4.09 -13.52 -1.31
C ASN A 27 2.74 -14.21 -0.99
N TYR A 28 2.74 -15.53 -0.79
CA TYR A 28 1.54 -16.27 -0.40
C TYR A 28 1.00 -15.82 0.96
N ARG A 29 1.87 -15.62 1.96
CA ARG A 29 1.46 -15.16 3.29
C ARG A 29 0.85 -13.77 3.24
N GLU A 30 1.50 -12.86 2.52
CA GLU A 30 1.01 -11.48 2.37
C GLU A 30 -0.34 -11.45 1.65
N GLN A 31 -0.52 -12.21 0.58
CA GLN A 31 -1.82 -12.34 -0.08
C GLN A 31 -2.88 -12.96 0.83
N HIS A 32 -2.52 -13.99 1.61
CA HIS A 32 -3.42 -14.58 2.59
C HIS A 32 -3.87 -13.58 3.63
N ASP A 33 -2.95 -12.77 4.15
CA ASP A 33 -3.26 -11.77 5.17
C ASP A 33 -4.09 -10.61 4.60
N VAL A 34 -3.81 -10.16 3.37
CA VAL A 34 -4.67 -9.19 2.68
C VAL A 34 -6.09 -9.75 2.50
N ARG A 35 -6.22 -11.03 2.07
CA ARG A 35 -7.52 -11.69 1.96
C ARG A 35 -8.29 -11.71 3.26
N HIS A 36 -7.61 -12.02 4.37
CA HIS A 36 -8.23 -12.02 5.71
C HIS A 36 -8.85 -10.65 6.02
N PHE A 37 -8.13 -9.55 5.80
CA PHE A 37 -8.65 -8.21 6.07
C PHE A 37 -9.73 -7.78 5.06
N LEU A 38 -9.63 -8.24 3.83
CA LEU A 38 -10.66 -8.03 2.82
C LEU A 38 -11.97 -8.74 3.21
N GLU A 39 -11.92 -9.96 3.78
CA GLU A 39 -13.07 -10.65 4.34
C GLU A 39 -13.66 -9.91 5.55
N CYS A 40 -12.80 -9.35 6.41
CA CYS A 40 -13.26 -8.50 7.52
C CYS A 40 -14.02 -7.27 7.01
N ALA A 41 -13.57 -6.66 5.91
CA ALA A 41 -14.25 -5.55 5.28
C ALA A 41 -15.59 -6.00 4.65
N ALA A 42 -15.59 -7.12 3.91
CA ALA A 42 -16.78 -7.67 3.26
C ALA A 42 -17.88 -8.08 4.27
N ALA A 43 -17.49 -8.51 5.46
CA ALA A 43 -18.44 -8.80 6.55
C ALA A 43 -19.16 -7.54 7.09
N ARG A 44 -18.64 -6.34 6.79
CA ARG A 44 -19.25 -5.06 7.17
C ARG A 44 -20.24 -4.53 6.11
N GLY A 45 -20.10 -5.00 4.88
CA GLY A 45 -20.93 -4.59 3.75
C GLY A 45 -20.29 -4.93 2.40
N PRO A 46 -21.02 -4.76 1.29
CA PRO A 46 -20.49 -5.02 -0.03
C PRO A 46 -19.34 -4.07 -0.37
N ILE A 47 -18.31 -4.61 -1.00
CA ILE A 47 -17.19 -3.83 -1.54
C ILE A 47 -17.45 -3.61 -3.03
N ARG A 48 -18.06 -2.48 -3.37
CA ARG A 48 -18.34 -2.13 -4.77
C ARG A 48 -17.10 -1.61 -5.47
N ARG A 49 -16.28 -0.84 -4.74
CA ARG A 49 -15.05 -0.25 -5.28
C ARG A 49 -13.90 -0.41 -4.30
N ALA A 50 -12.81 -1.01 -4.79
CA ALA A 50 -11.55 -1.12 -4.06
C ALA A 50 -10.42 -0.41 -4.82
N CYS A 51 -9.50 0.21 -4.07
CA CYS A 51 -8.31 0.87 -4.60
C CYS A 51 -7.05 0.26 -3.99
N ASP A 52 -6.08 -0.05 -4.87
CA ASP A 52 -4.71 -0.44 -4.52
C ASP A 52 -3.79 0.75 -4.79
N ILE A 53 -3.37 1.45 -3.75
CA ILE A 53 -2.66 2.74 -3.83
C ILE A 53 -1.16 2.48 -3.71
N GLY A 54 -0.42 2.78 -4.78
CA GLY A 54 0.96 2.35 -4.96
C GLY A 54 1.02 0.85 -5.32
N CYS A 55 0.20 0.43 -6.28
CA CYS A 55 -0.01 -0.99 -6.59
C CYS A 55 1.22 -1.71 -7.16
N GLY A 56 2.27 -0.97 -7.52
CA GLY A 56 3.45 -1.53 -8.17
C GLY A 56 3.10 -2.22 -9.48
N PHE A 57 3.64 -3.42 -9.70
CA PHE A 57 3.28 -4.24 -10.85
C PHE A 57 1.96 -5.04 -10.68
N GLY A 58 1.16 -4.70 -9.67
CA GLY A 58 -0.18 -5.29 -9.46
C GLY A 58 -0.18 -6.61 -8.69
N ARG A 59 0.81 -6.88 -7.84
CA ARG A 59 0.96 -8.15 -7.11
C ARG A 59 -0.23 -8.48 -6.19
N LEU A 60 -0.79 -7.47 -5.52
CA LEU A 60 -1.90 -7.62 -4.58
C LEU A 60 -3.25 -7.20 -5.17
N THR A 61 -3.24 -6.43 -6.24
CA THR A 61 -4.45 -5.90 -6.88
C THR A 61 -5.47 -6.98 -7.24
N PRO A 62 -5.09 -8.19 -7.77
CA PRO A 62 -6.03 -9.26 -8.05
C PRO A 62 -6.72 -9.82 -6.81
N VAL A 63 -6.06 -9.75 -5.65
CA VAL A 63 -6.67 -10.21 -4.38
C VAL A 63 -7.89 -9.37 -4.05
N LEU A 64 -7.86 -8.07 -4.32
CA LEU A 64 -9.00 -7.18 -4.09
C LEU A 64 -10.18 -7.55 -4.98
N ALA A 65 -9.93 -7.99 -6.21
CA ALA A 65 -10.96 -8.40 -7.17
C ALA A 65 -11.71 -9.71 -6.76
N GLU A 66 -11.22 -10.42 -5.75
CA GLU A 66 -11.92 -11.59 -5.21
C GLU A 66 -13.19 -11.21 -4.44
N ARG A 67 -13.33 -9.95 -4.00
CA ARG A 67 -14.47 -9.46 -3.18
C ARG A 67 -15.03 -8.12 -3.62
N ALA A 68 -14.32 -7.37 -4.45
CA ALA A 68 -14.77 -6.07 -4.95
C ALA A 68 -15.38 -6.18 -6.35
N ASP A 69 -16.48 -5.45 -6.60
CA ASP A 69 -17.09 -5.40 -7.92
C ASP A 69 -16.18 -4.72 -8.94
N THR A 70 -15.45 -3.68 -8.49
CA THR A 70 -14.47 -2.96 -9.32
C THR A 70 -13.21 -2.69 -8.53
N VAL A 71 -12.06 -2.86 -9.19
CA VAL A 71 -10.73 -2.59 -8.62
C VAL A 71 -9.97 -1.63 -9.51
N VAL A 72 -9.30 -0.66 -8.88
CA VAL A 72 -8.36 0.24 -9.55
C VAL A 72 -7.03 0.20 -8.83
N GLY A 73 -5.96 -0.04 -9.56
CA GLY A 73 -4.58 0.15 -9.09
C GLY A 73 -4.07 1.54 -9.48
N PHE A 74 -3.52 2.27 -8.53
CA PHE A 74 -2.84 3.55 -8.76
C PHE A 74 -1.35 3.39 -8.57
N GLU A 75 -0.57 3.82 -9.55
CA GLU A 75 0.89 3.71 -9.51
C GLU A 75 1.53 4.92 -10.20
N ARG A 76 2.67 5.34 -9.69
CA ARG A 76 3.43 6.48 -10.23
C ARG A 76 4.44 6.04 -11.28
N GLU A 77 5.12 4.95 -11.06
CA GLU A 77 6.23 4.50 -11.89
C GLU A 77 5.75 3.85 -13.19
N SER A 78 6.09 4.46 -14.32
CA SER A 78 5.63 4.02 -15.65
C SER A 78 6.02 2.58 -15.99
N SER A 79 7.19 2.12 -15.55
CA SER A 79 7.66 0.74 -15.74
C SER A 79 6.82 -0.27 -14.99
N LEU A 80 6.40 0.06 -13.76
CA LEU A 80 5.52 -0.77 -12.94
C LEU A 80 4.09 -0.78 -13.52
N VAL A 81 3.59 0.39 -13.94
CA VAL A 81 2.30 0.50 -14.63
C VAL A 81 2.25 -0.35 -15.89
N ALA A 82 3.29 -0.29 -16.72
CA ALA A 82 3.37 -1.12 -17.94
C ALA A 82 3.33 -2.61 -17.61
N SER A 83 4.08 -3.03 -16.58
CA SER A 83 4.10 -4.41 -16.10
C SER A 83 2.73 -4.84 -15.55
N ALA A 84 2.09 -4.00 -14.73
CA ALA A 84 0.78 -4.27 -14.15
C ALA A 84 -0.29 -4.44 -15.25
N ARG A 85 -0.32 -3.53 -16.23
CA ARG A 85 -1.27 -3.61 -17.36
C ARG A 85 -1.08 -4.86 -18.20
N ALA A 86 0.17 -5.29 -18.39
CA ALA A 86 0.48 -6.52 -19.12
C ALA A 86 0.04 -7.78 -18.36
N LEU A 87 0.19 -7.79 -17.04
CA LEU A 87 -0.15 -8.92 -16.17
C LEU A 87 -1.66 -8.99 -15.86
N LEU A 88 -2.34 -7.85 -15.83
CA LEU A 88 -3.72 -7.71 -15.35
C LEU A 88 -4.62 -7.03 -16.38
N PRO A 89 -4.82 -7.60 -17.58
CA PRO A 89 -5.55 -6.92 -18.66
C PRO A 89 -7.01 -6.62 -18.32
N GLY A 90 -7.57 -7.28 -17.29
CA GLY A 90 -8.96 -7.07 -16.84
C GLY A 90 -9.12 -6.10 -15.68
N ILE A 91 -8.03 -5.51 -15.17
CA ILE A 91 -8.06 -4.59 -14.03
C ILE A 91 -7.59 -3.20 -14.49
N SER A 92 -8.27 -2.16 -14.04
CA SER A 92 -7.88 -0.78 -14.35
C SER A 92 -6.61 -0.40 -13.59
N ILE A 93 -5.54 -0.06 -14.30
CA ILE A 93 -4.30 0.47 -13.74
C ILE A 93 -4.09 1.88 -14.27
N VAL A 94 -4.11 2.84 -13.34
CA VAL A 94 -4.00 4.26 -13.64
C VAL A 94 -2.64 4.78 -13.21
N GLN A 95 -1.92 5.35 -14.16
CA GLN A 95 -0.67 6.04 -13.86
C GLN A 95 -0.97 7.44 -13.32
N LEU A 96 -0.32 7.82 -12.23
CA LEU A 96 -0.43 9.14 -11.62
C LEU A 96 0.95 9.78 -11.47
N ASP A 97 1.00 11.09 -11.52
CA ASP A 97 2.24 11.83 -11.20
C ASP A 97 2.52 11.82 -9.69
N THR A 98 1.46 11.77 -8.89
CA THR A 98 1.51 11.73 -7.43
C THR A 98 0.35 10.92 -6.85
N LEU A 99 0.59 10.25 -5.71
CA LEU A 99 -0.46 9.55 -4.95
C LEU A 99 -1.24 10.47 -3.99
N SER A 100 -0.87 11.74 -3.90
CA SER A 100 -1.57 12.74 -3.08
C SER A 100 -2.82 13.33 -3.74
N SER A 101 -3.18 12.87 -4.94
CA SER A 101 -4.39 13.25 -5.64
C SER A 101 -4.91 12.06 -6.45
N LEU A 102 -5.89 11.36 -5.91
CA LEU A 102 -6.52 10.21 -6.56
C LEU A 102 -7.71 10.67 -7.40
N PRO A 103 -7.89 10.18 -8.63
CA PRO A 103 -9.02 10.52 -9.48
C PRO A 103 -10.30 9.78 -9.06
N GLU A 104 -10.58 9.78 -7.76
CA GLU A 104 -11.76 9.18 -7.16
C GLU A 104 -12.59 10.28 -6.49
N PRO A 105 -13.92 10.22 -6.59
CA PRO A 105 -14.79 11.12 -5.84
C PRO A 105 -14.63 10.95 -4.33
N ASP A 106 -15.04 11.96 -3.56
CA ASP A 106 -15.12 11.87 -2.12
C ASP A 106 -16.04 10.73 -1.70
N ALA A 107 -15.64 9.97 -0.69
CA ALA A 107 -16.43 8.89 -0.08
C ALA A 107 -16.97 7.85 -1.09
N SER A 108 -16.21 7.53 -2.13
CA SER A 108 -16.62 6.62 -3.21
C SER A 108 -15.95 5.24 -3.15
N VAL A 109 -14.97 5.04 -2.28
CA VAL A 109 -14.18 3.82 -2.17
C VAL A 109 -14.61 3.05 -0.92
N ASP A 110 -14.93 1.77 -1.06
CA ASP A 110 -15.32 0.91 0.06
C ASP A 110 -14.13 0.22 0.72
N PHE A 111 -13.03 0.02 -0.03
CA PHE A 111 -11.80 -0.57 0.49
C PHE A 111 -10.56 0.07 -0.13
N ALA A 112 -9.68 0.62 0.68
CA ALA A 112 -8.38 1.13 0.24
C ALA A 112 -7.24 0.31 0.83
N LEU A 113 -6.29 -0.09 -0.03
CA LEU A 113 -5.05 -0.76 0.36
C LEU A 113 -3.86 0.15 0.06
N THR A 114 -2.91 0.25 1.00
CA THR A 114 -1.51 0.60 0.74
C THR A 114 -0.60 -0.48 1.29
N PHE A 115 0.39 -0.88 0.53
CA PHE A 115 1.30 -1.95 0.94
C PHE A 115 2.76 -1.56 0.66
N THR A 116 3.50 -1.20 1.70
CA THR A 116 4.91 -0.74 1.63
C THR A 116 5.11 0.44 0.66
N VAL A 117 4.27 1.44 0.79
CA VAL A 117 4.26 2.65 -0.03
C VAL A 117 4.67 3.87 0.79
N LEU A 118 3.98 4.10 1.90
CA LEU A 118 4.15 5.29 2.73
C LEU A 118 5.52 5.32 3.42
N GLN A 119 6.09 4.17 3.70
CA GLN A 119 7.44 4.05 4.26
C GLN A 119 8.53 4.64 3.36
N HIS A 120 8.28 4.77 2.06
CA HIS A 120 9.22 5.32 1.08
C HIS A 120 9.03 6.83 0.85
N MET A 121 8.23 7.48 1.68
CA MET A 121 7.93 8.92 1.58
C MET A 121 8.37 9.67 2.84
N PRO A 122 8.82 10.93 2.72
CA PRO A 122 8.91 11.85 3.86
C PRO A 122 7.56 11.98 4.59
N ASP A 123 7.57 12.39 5.85
CA ASP A 123 6.35 12.49 6.66
C ASP A 123 5.28 13.38 6.02
N ALA A 124 5.68 14.53 5.48
CA ALA A 124 4.76 15.48 4.86
C ALA A 124 4.04 14.88 3.64
N ASP A 125 4.76 14.08 2.81
CA ASP A 125 4.18 13.44 1.63
C ASP A 125 3.27 12.28 2.05
N ALA A 126 3.69 11.47 3.02
CA ALA A 126 2.87 10.38 3.56
C ALA A 126 1.57 10.91 4.20
N GLU A 127 1.63 12.06 4.90
CA GLU A 127 0.45 12.73 5.47
C GLU A 127 -0.53 13.20 4.39
N THR A 128 -0.03 13.74 3.28
CA THR A 128 -0.89 14.13 2.14
C THR A 128 -1.58 12.94 1.49
N VAL A 129 -0.86 11.83 1.32
CA VAL A 129 -1.47 10.59 0.80
C VAL A 129 -2.52 10.03 1.77
N ILE A 130 -2.26 10.04 3.07
CA ILE A 130 -3.24 9.61 4.08
C ILE A 130 -4.49 10.52 4.08
N ALA A 131 -4.30 11.83 3.92
CA ALA A 131 -5.43 12.76 3.83
C ALA A 131 -6.29 12.45 2.59
N GLU A 132 -5.67 12.10 1.48
CA GLU A 132 -6.36 11.72 0.26
C GLU A 132 -7.09 10.37 0.39
N ILE A 133 -6.47 9.38 1.02
CA ILE A 133 -7.14 8.11 1.36
C ILE A 133 -8.41 8.37 2.20
N ARG A 134 -8.32 9.25 3.20
CA ARG A 134 -9.46 9.64 4.03
C ARG A 134 -10.56 10.34 3.24
N ARG A 135 -10.20 11.11 2.22
CA ARG A 135 -11.16 11.81 1.35
C ARG A 135 -11.96 10.82 0.51
N VAL A 136 -11.28 9.87 -0.10
CA VAL A 136 -11.90 8.95 -1.06
C VAL A 136 -12.65 7.80 -0.40
N VAL A 137 -12.23 7.35 0.80
CA VAL A 137 -12.87 6.21 1.46
C VAL A 137 -14.20 6.61 2.07
N ALA A 138 -15.26 5.86 1.75
CA ALA A 138 -16.59 6.05 2.27
C ALA A 138 -16.65 5.85 3.80
N PRO A 139 -17.54 6.51 4.53
CA PRO A 139 -17.69 6.30 5.98
C PRO A 139 -17.94 4.84 6.37
N THR A 140 -18.59 4.06 5.52
CA THR A 140 -18.80 2.61 5.70
C THR A 140 -17.63 1.76 5.25
N GLY A 141 -16.65 2.36 4.58
CA GLY A 141 -15.48 1.69 4.01
C GLY A 141 -14.46 1.27 5.06
N SER A 142 -13.40 0.67 4.56
CA SER A 142 -12.26 0.18 5.36
C SER A 142 -10.94 0.57 4.71
N ILE A 143 -9.92 0.76 5.53
CA ILE A 143 -8.57 1.09 5.08
C ILE A 143 -7.62 0.03 5.62
N LEU A 144 -6.84 -0.60 4.76
CA LEU A 144 -5.75 -1.49 5.13
C LEU A 144 -4.42 -0.83 4.77
N ILE A 145 -3.61 -0.55 5.79
CA ILE A 145 -2.25 -0.02 5.64
C ILE A 145 -1.27 -1.10 6.10
N VAL A 146 -0.29 -1.42 5.27
CA VAL A 146 0.76 -2.38 5.58
C VAL A 146 2.11 -1.73 5.37
N GLU A 147 2.74 -1.32 6.46
CA GLU A 147 3.96 -0.52 6.40
C GLU A 147 4.99 -0.97 7.44
N GLU A 148 6.21 -0.52 7.28
CA GLU A 148 7.25 -0.63 8.29
C GLU A 148 6.87 0.18 9.54
N THR A 149 6.87 -0.45 10.71
CA THR A 149 6.40 0.19 11.94
C THR A 149 7.46 0.30 13.04
N ASP A 150 8.68 -0.16 12.80
CA ASP A 150 9.80 0.07 13.71
C ASP A 150 10.35 1.51 13.53
N PRO A 151 10.17 2.42 14.52
CA PRO A 151 10.64 3.80 14.41
C PRO A 151 12.17 3.92 14.42
N ALA A 152 12.90 2.86 14.77
CA ALA A 152 14.36 2.84 14.69
C ALA A 152 14.85 2.62 13.25
N LEU A 153 13.97 2.21 12.34
CA LEU A 153 14.32 2.10 10.93
C LEU A 153 14.22 3.45 10.24
N GLU A 154 15.36 3.96 9.84
CA GLU A 154 15.47 5.03 8.85
C GLU A 154 16.66 4.74 7.95
N ALA A 155 16.45 4.65 6.66
CA ALA A 155 17.46 4.39 5.64
C ALA A 155 17.27 5.34 4.45
N GLY A 156 18.39 5.79 3.90
CA GLY A 156 18.38 6.76 2.80
C GLY A 156 18.27 8.20 3.31
N ASN A 157 18.11 9.13 2.38
CA ASN A 157 18.01 10.57 2.68
C ASN A 157 16.60 11.05 2.32
N PRO A 158 15.83 11.63 3.25
CA PRO A 158 14.49 12.13 2.97
C PRO A 158 14.46 13.24 1.90
N ALA A 159 15.53 14.01 1.76
CA ALA A 159 15.65 15.02 0.69
C ALA A 159 15.82 14.37 -0.72
N HIS A 160 16.09 13.07 -0.75
CA HIS A 160 16.25 12.26 -1.96
C HIS A 160 15.44 10.97 -1.82
N ALA A 161 14.18 11.08 -1.42
CA ALA A 161 13.29 9.93 -1.19
C ALA A 161 13.20 9.01 -2.41
N ASP A 162 13.31 9.57 -3.60
CA ASP A 162 13.33 8.84 -4.86
C ASP A 162 14.56 7.92 -5.05
N GLN A 163 15.56 8.00 -4.15
CA GLN A 163 16.79 7.19 -4.19
C GLN A 163 16.78 6.02 -3.20
N GLY A 164 15.61 5.58 -2.75
CA GLY A 164 15.48 4.43 -1.87
C GLY A 164 15.34 4.77 -0.39
N TYR A 165 14.76 5.91 -0.07
CA TYR A 165 14.40 6.26 1.30
C TYR A 165 13.40 5.26 1.88
N THR A 166 13.60 4.90 3.15
CA THR A 166 12.66 4.07 3.91
C THR A 166 12.66 4.55 5.36
N ARG A 167 11.46 4.76 5.91
CA ARG A 167 11.25 5.14 7.29
C ARG A 167 10.14 4.32 7.93
N GLY A 168 10.46 3.69 9.05
CA GLY A 168 9.46 3.07 9.93
C GLY A 168 8.72 4.14 10.74
N ARG A 169 7.40 3.97 10.89
CA ARG A 169 6.56 4.86 11.70
C ARG A 169 5.73 4.03 12.66
N PRO A 170 5.72 4.36 13.97
CA PRO A 170 4.95 3.57 14.92
C PRO A 170 3.45 3.58 14.58
N VAL A 171 2.74 2.52 14.94
CA VAL A 171 1.29 2.36 14.68
C VAL A 171 0.50 3.61 15.13
N ALA A 172 0.85 4.18 16.29
CA ALA A 172 0.22 5.40 16.81
C ALA A 172 0.34 6.61 15.88
N TRP A 173 1.37 6.64 15.03
CA TRP A 173 1.53 7.68 14.02
C TRP A 173 0.40 7.61 12.98
N TYR A 174 0.08 6.41 12.50
CA TYR A 174 -1.02 6.17 11.55
C TYR A 174 -2.38 6.40 12.20
N GLU A 175 -2.60 5.90 13.44
CA GLU A 175 -3.85 6.11 14.18
C GLU A 175 -4.20 7.60 14.34
N SER A 176 -3.20 8.43 14.63
CA SER A 176 -3.41 9.88 14.84
C SER A 176 -3.84 10.59 13.55
N ARG A 177 -3.36 10.14 12.39
CA ARG A 177 -3.58 10.77 11.08
C ARG A 177 -4.79 10.23 10.34
N LEU A 178 -5.20 9.02 10.68
CA LEU A 178 -6.40 8.40 10.09
C LEU A 178 -7.71 8.76 10.80
N ARG A 179 -7.67 9.51 11.90
CA ARG A 179 -8.93 9.95 12.54
C ARG A 179 -9.86 10.57 11.51
N PRO A 180 -11.17 10.26 11.53
CA PRO A 180 -11.91 9.53 12.58
C PRO A 180 -11.91 7.99 12.45
N TRP A 181 -11.23 7.37 11.45
CA TRP A 181 -11.06 5.92 11.40
C TRP A 181 -10.22 5.45 12.58
N ALA A 182 -10.69 4.38 13.23
CA ALA A 182 -10.01 3.75 14.36
C ALA A 182 -9.35 2.45 13.91
N LEU A 183 -8.17 2.15 14.46
CA LEU A 183 -7.56 0.83 14.31
C LEU A 183 -8.44 -0.20 15.00
N THR A 184 -8.98 -1.14 14.24
CA THR A 184 -9.88 -2.19 14.74
C THR A 184 -9.25 -3.57 14.73
N ALA A 185 -8.22 -3.77 13.93
CA ALA A 185 -7.41 -4.98 13.96
C ALA A 185 -5.99 -4.66 13.46
N SER A 186 -5.02 -5.42 13.97
CA SER A 186 -3.64 -5.36 13.51
C SER A 186 -2.98 -6.73 13.55
N LYS A 187 -1.99 -6.95 12.69
CA LYS A 187 -1.20 -8.18 12.62
C LYS A 187 0.22 -7.85 12.21
N ALA A 188 1.21 -8.42 12.92
CA ALA A 188 2.60 -8.33 12.48
C ALA A 188 2.79 -8.99 11.12
N ARG A 189 3.51 -8.32 10.23
CA ARG A 189 3.91 -8.87 8.92
C ARG A 189 5.00 -9.91 9.14
N GLN A 190 4.72 -11.14 8.79
CA GLN A 190 5.70 -12.22 8.89
C GLN A 190 6.54 -12.29 7.63
N ILE A 191 7.84 -12.02 7.80
CA ILE A 191 8.86 -12.23 6.78
C ILE A 191 9.62 -13.52 7.14
N GLU A 192 10.21 -14.21 6.15
CA GLU A 192 10.77 -15.54 6.33
C GLU A 192 11.90 -15.59 7.37
N PRO A 193 12.09 -16.76 8.02
CA PRO A 193 13.30 -17.03 8.80
C PRO A 193 14.56 -16.80 7.94
N GLY A 194 15.50 -16.01 8.45
CA GLY A 194 16.72 -15.66 7.72
C GLY A 194 16.67 -14.30 7.00
N TYR A 195 15.51 -13.66 6.91
CA TYR A 195 15.45 -12.26 6.49
C TYR A 195 16.11 -11.38 7.58
N PRO A 196 16.90 -10.37 7.21
CA PRO A 196 17.66 -9.56 8.19
C PRO A 196 16.80 -8.91 9.27
N ARG A 197 15.51 -8.72 8.99
CA ARG A 197 14.54 -8.09 9.91
C ARG A 197 13.19 -8.81 9.80
N PRO A 198 13.02 -9.96 10.49
CA PRO A 198 11.84 -10.82 10.33
C PRO A 198 10.52 -10.24 10.89
N ASP A 199 10.61 -9.23 11.76
CA ASP A 199 9.46 -8.68 12.49
C ASP A 199 9.10 -7.26 12.06
N VAL A 200 9.49 -6.85 10.85
CA VAL A 200 9.27 -5.51 10.37
C VAL A 200 7.97 -5.38 9.60
N GLY A 201 7.18 -4.40 9.99
CA GLY A 201 5.92 -4.07 9.35
C GLY A 201 4.70 -4.66 10.03
N THR A 202 3.62 -3.94 9.88
CA THR A 202 2.34 -4.26 10.52
C THR A 202 1.21 -4.06 9.51
N PHE A 203 0.31 -5.04 9.44
CA PHE A 203 -1.02 -4.87 8.87
C PHE A 203 -1.87 -4.08 9.86
N MET A 204 -2.40 -2.96 9.44
CA MET A 204 -3.22 -2.05 10.24
C MET A 204 -4.57 -1.86 9.54
N PHE A 205 -5.63 -2.36 10.14
CA PHE A 205 -6.98 -2.31 9.58
C PHE A 205 -7.81 -1.27 10.32
N PHE A 206 -8.28 -0.28 9.58
CA PHE A 206 -9.02 0.86 10.11
C PHE A 206 -10.46 0.86 9.59
N THR A 207 -11.39 1.15 10.49
CA THR A 207 -12.82 1.35 10.16
C THR A 207 -13.37 2.52 10.96
N LEU A 208 -14.45 3.14 10.49
CA LEU A 208 -15.26 4.00 11.36
C LEU A 208 -16.06 3.13 12.32
N ARG A 209 -16.10 3.54 13.58
CA ARG A 209 -16.92 2.91 14.63
C ARG A 209 -18.34 3.41 14.59
#